data_aeb273430f4931c977d0c78f919fded7
#
_entry.id   aeb273430f4931c977d0c78f919fded7
#
_cell.length_a   1.000
_cell.length_b   1.000
_cell.length_c   1.000
_cell.angle_alpha   90.00
_cell.angle_beta   90.00
_cell.angle_gamma   90.00
#
_symmetry.space_group_name_H-M   'P 1'
#
loop_
_entity.id
_entity.type
_entity.pdbx_description
1 polymer ?
#
loop_
_entity_poly.entity_id
_entity_poly.type
_entity_poly.pdbx_seq_one_letter_code
_entity_poly.pdbx_strand_id
1 'polypeptide(L)'
;MGDAFSRYHPLVNFLFFALVLAYSMVLMHPVCLAVSLLGALLYAGQLEGRRALARHLRVALPVLLLAALVNPAFNHAGVTILIYLPSGNPLTLESILYGLAAGTMLCAVVLWFVCFNRVITSDKFVYLFGRVIPALSLVLSMTLRFVPLFRRQLETVRQAQFCIGRDASTGSAWQRARRAVTIFSIMVTWALENAIETADSMKSRGYGLRGRTAFSIYRMEDRDKYALGWLGFCGMYLLCGSLAGGLKWWYFPMLQGAMAQPFSISFYLVYLALCLTPVIIDRKEARVWRCSPSKL
;
A
#
# COMPACT_ATOMS: atom_id res chain seq x y z
N MET A 1 8.65 -11.81 14.30
CA MET A 1 9.85 -10.99 14.27
C MET A 1 9.42 -9.59 13.87
N GLY A 2 9.78 -8.55 14.66
CA GLY A 2 9.40 -7.18 14.34
C GLY A 2 10.12 -6.70 13.07
N ASP A 3 9.37 -6.09 12.19
CA ASP A 3 9.89 -5.46 10.98
C ASP A 3 10.74 -4.24 11.38
N ALA A 4 12.04 -4.31 11.15
CA ALA A 4 12.99 -3.25 11.47
C ALA A 4 12.75 -2.01 10.63
N PHE A 5 12.41 -2.20 9.34
CA PHE A 5 12.11 -1.11 8.43
C PHE A 5 10.86 -0.32 8.87
N SER A 6 9.87 -0.97 9.48
CA SER A 6 8.70 -0.27 10.00
C SER A 6 9.02 0.72 11.14
N ARG A 7 10.14 0.54 11.85
CA ARG A 7 10.58 1.43 12.93
C ARG A 7 11.23 2.73 12.46
N TYR A 8 11.55 2.83 11.17
CA TYR A 8 12.08 4.06 10.60
C TYR A 8 11.04 5.17 10.60
N HIS A 9 11.53 6.40 10.48
CA HIS A 9 10.65 7.57 10.42
C HIS A 9 9.57 7.42 9.35
N PRO A 10 8.30 7.80 9.62
CA PRO A 10 7.19 7.63 8.68
C PRO A 10 7.44 8.18 7.28
N LEU A 11 8.20 9.27 7.19
CA LEU A 11 8.57 9.89 5.92
C LEU A 11 9.48 8.99 5.06
N VAL A 12 10.42 8.25 5.69
CA VAL A 12 11.28 7.27 4.99
C VAL A 12 10.44 6.15 4.40
N ASN A 13 9.54 5.57 5.25
CA ASN A 13 8.68 4.49 4.82
C ASN A 13 7.75 4.92 3.67
N PHE A 14 7.14 6.09 3.80
CA PHE A 14 6.24 6.63 2.77
C PHE A 14 6.97 6.90 1.46
N LEU A 15 8.13 7.58 1.52
CA LEU A 15 8.93 7.88 0.34
C LEU A 15 9.39 6.60 -0.38
N PHE A 16 9.81 5.58 0.38
CA PHE A 16 10.17 4.28 -0.19
C PHE A 16 9.01 3.68 -1.01
N PHE A 17 7.83 3.54 -0.40
CA PHE A 17 6.70 2.96 -1.10
C PHE A 17 6.21 3.83 -2.26
N ALA A 18 6.24 5.16 -2.11
CA ALA A 18 5.88 6.08 -3.19
C ALA A 18 6.80 5.89 -4.40
N LEU A 19 8.13 5.81 -4.18
CA LEU A 19 9.10 5.58 -5.26
C LEU A 19 8.91 4.21 -5.90
N VAL A 20 8.81 3.13 -5.11
CA VAL A 20 8.69 1.78 -5.65
C VAL A 20 7.38 1.60 -6.42
N LEU A 21 6.25 2.11 -5.90
CA LEU A 21 4.97 2.06 -6.59
C LEU A 21 5.00 2.88 -7.88
N ALA A 22 5.51 4.12 -7.84
CA ALA A 22 5.63 4.98 -9.02
C ALA A 22 6.47 4.31 -10.12
N TYR A 23 7.65 3.80 -9.77
CA TYR A 23 8.51 3.13 -10.75
C TYR A 23 7.94 1.80 -11.24
N SER A 24 7.27 1.02 -10.39
CA SER A 24 6.60 -0.22 -10.79
C SER A 24 5.48 0.02 -11.80
N MET A 25 4.81 1.19 -11.73
CA MET A 25 3.74 1.57 -12.68
C MET A 25 4.25 2.22 -13.95
N VAL A 26 5.35 2.97 -13.88
CA VAL A 26 5.91 3.70 -15.02
C VAL A 26 6.84 2.84 -15.87
N LEU A 27 7.65 1.98 -15.23
CA LEU A 27 8.66 1.19 -15.92
C LEU A 27 8.07 -0.13 -16.44
N MET A 28 7.55 -0.11 -17.66
CA MET A 28 7.02 -1.32 -18.33
C MET A 28 8.12 -2.22 -18.94
N HIS A 29 9.37 -2.04 -18.55
CA HIS A 29 10.46 -2.89 -19.00
C HIS A 29 10.37 -4.28 -18.35
N PRO A 30 10.47 -5.42 -19.08
CA PRO A 30 10.27 -6.75 -18.54
C PRO A 30 11.21 -7.09 -17.38
N VAL A 31 12.47 -6.66 -17.44
CA VAL A 31 13.45 -6.83 -16.35
C VAL A 31 13.01 -6.07 -15.09
N CYS A 32 12.58 -4.82 -15.24
CA CYS A 32 12.11 -4.02 -14.10
C CYS A 32 10.86 -4.62 -13.46
N LEU A 33 9.92 -5.12 -14.26
CA LEU A 33 8.71 -5.79 -13.76
C LEU A 33 9.06 -7.06 -12.97
N ALA A 34 9.98 -7.88 -13.49
CA ALA A 34 10.47 -9.07 -12.78
C ALA A 34 11.16 -8.70 -11.46
N VAL A 35 12.01 -7.68 -11.46
CA VAL A 35 12.70 -7.18 -10.26
C VAL A 35 11.69 -6.66 -9.22
N SER A 36 10.70 -5.86 -9.64
CA SER A 36 9.65 -5.37 -8.76
C SER A 36 8.83 -6.51 -8.14
N LEU A 37 8.40 -7.46 -8.96
CA LEU A 37 7.63 -8.61 -8.48
C LEU A 37 8.43 -9.46 -7.49
N LEU A 38 9.69 -9.77 -7.81
CA LEU A 38 10.57 -10.53 -6.91
C LEU A 38 10.83 -9.78 -5.60
N GLY A 39 11.09 -8.47 -5.66
CA GLY A 39 11.26 -7.63 -4.47
C GLY A 39 10.01 -7.62 -3.59
N ALA A 40 8.83 -7.44 -4.19
CA ALA A 40 7.55 -7.48 -3.49
C ALA A 40 7.28 -8.84 -2.83
N LEU A 41 7.53 -9.95 -3.54
CA LEU A 41 7.38 -11.31 -3.01
C LEU A 41 8.32 -11.58 -1.83
N LEU A 42 9.58 -11.18 -1.94
CA LEU A 42 10.57 -11.37 -0.87
C LEU A 42 10.18 -10.58 0.37
N TYR A 43 9.78 -9.32 0.21
CA TYR A 43 9.41 -8.48 1.34
C TYR A 43 8.07 -8.91 1.97
N ALA A 44 7.05 -9.20 1.17
CA ALA A 44 5.78 -9.74 1.66
C ALA A 44 5.97 -11.07 2.41
N GLY A 45 6.84 -11.94 1.91
CA GLY A 45 7.20 -13.20 2.56
C GLY A 45 7.89 -13.02 3.92
N GLN A 46 8.67 -11.95 4.10
CA GLN A 46 9.28 -11.59 5.39
C GLN A 46 8.26 -11.02 6.38
N LEU A 47 7.35 -10.14 5.91
CA LEU A 47 6.36 -9.46 6.75
C LEU A 47 5.27 -10.39 7.26
N GLU A 48 4.70 -11.20 6.39
CA GLU A 48 3.50 -11.99 6.68
C GLU A 48 3.78 -13.50 6.80
N GLY A 49 4.96 -13.93 6.36
CA GLY A 49 5.35 -15.33 6.35
C GLY A 49 4.82 -16.10 5.13
N ARG A 50 5.34 -17.33 4.94
CA ARG A 50 5.11 -18.15 3.74
C ARG A 50 3.64 -18.51 3.49
N ARG A 51 2.84 -18.69 4.54
CA ARG A 51 1.42 -19.07 4.40
C ARG A 51 0.57 -17.92 3.82
N ALA A 52 0.81 -16.71 4.27
CA ALA A 52 0.13 -15.52 3.76
C ALA A 52 0.57 -15.21 2.33
N LEU A 53 1.88 -15.32 2.05
CA LEU A 53 2.42 -15.18 0.69
C LEU A 53 1.75 -16.16 -0.29
N ALA A 54 1.58 -17.42 0.08
CA ALA A 54 0.87 -18.41 -0.76
C ALA A 54 -0.60 -18.03 -1.01
N ARG A 55 -1.25 -17.34 -0.07
CA ARG A 55 -2.62 -16.81 -0.25
C ARG A 55 -2.64 -15.68 -1.27
N HIS A 56 -1.71 -14.72 -1.16
CA HIS A 56 -1.61 -13.60 -2.12
C HIS A 56 -1.28 -14.10 -3.53
N LEU A 57 -0.38 -15.09 -3.66
CA LEU A 57 -0.06 -15.71 -4.94
C LEU A 57 -1.26 -16.44 -5.57
N ARG A 58 -2.10 -17.10 -4.78
CA ARG A 58 -3.33 -17.74 -5.30
C ARG A 58 -4.32 -16.73 -5.90
N VAL A 59 -4.33 -15.49 -5.41
CA VAL A 59 -5.16 -14.42 -5.96
C VAL A 59 -4.45 -13.73 -7.13
N ALA A 60 -3.15 -13.51 -7.03
CA ALA A 60 -2.37 -12.84 -8.06
C ALA A 60 -2.26 -13.66 -9.36
N LEU A 61 -2.12 -14.98 -9.26
CA LEU A 61 -1.97 -15.85 -10.42
C LEU A 61 -3.19 -15.82 -11.37
N PRO A 62 -4.44 -15.97 -10.91
CA PRO A 62 -5.61 -15.81 -11.78
C PRO A 62 -5.71 -14.42 -12.41
N VAL A 63 -5.36 -13.36 -11.67
CA VAL A 63 -5.36 -11.99 -12.19
C VAL A 63 -4.33 -11.83 -13.32
N LEU A 64 -3.13 -12.39 -13.14
CA LEU A 64 -2.09 -12.40 -14.18
C LEU A 64 -2.55 -13.16 -15.43
N LEU A 65 -3.11 -14.36 -15.25
CA LEU A 65 -3.63 -15.16 -16.36
C LEU A 65 -4.79 -14.46 -17.07
N LEU A 66 -5.70 -13.84 -16.31
CA LEU A 66 -6.82 -13.08 -16.86
C LEU A 66 -6.31 -11.90 -17.71
N ALA A 67 -5.35 -11.13 -17.19
CA ALA A 67 -4.75 -10.02 -17.93
C ALA A 67 -4.04 -10.47 -19.21
N ALA A 68 -3.33 -11.61 -19.14
CA ALA A 68 -2.67 -12.21 -20.29
C ALA A 68 -3.64 -12.70 -21.36
N LEU A 69 -4.87 -13.13 -21.00
CA LEU A 69 -5.90 -13.61 -21.92
C LEU A 69 -6.79 -12.48 -22.46
N VAL A 70 -7.16 -11.54 -21.59
CA VAL A 70 -8.09 -10.45 -21.94
C VAL A 70 -7.43 -9.46 -22.91
N ASN A 71 -6.16 -9.15 -22.68
CA ASN A 71 -5.49 -8.16 -23.54
C ASN A 71 -5.44 -8.59 -25.01
N PRO A 72 -5.03 -9.82 -25.39
CA PRO A 72 -5.08 -10.27 -26.78
C PRO A 72 -6.50 -10.37 -27.38
N ALA A 73 -7.53 -10.51 -26.53
CA ALA A 73 -8.91 -10.56 -27.01
C ALA A 73 -9.43 -9.20 -27.47
N PHE A 74 -8.90 -8.10 -26.92
CA PHE A 74 -9.32 -6.73 -27.25
C PHE A 74 -8.28 -5.94 -28.03
N ASN A 75 -7.01 -6.25 -27.87
CA ASN A 75 -5.91 -5.56 -28.54
C ASN A 75 -5.24 -6.48 -29.55
N HIS A 76 -5.40 -6.18 -30.82
CA HIS A 76 -4.89 -6.93 -31.95
C HIS A 76 -3.68 -6.28 -32.61
N ALA A 77 -3.09 -5.26 -31.98
CA ALA A 77 -1.90 -4.57 -32.47
C ALA A 77 -0.68 -5.48 -32.37
N GLY A 78 0.15 -5.49 -33.39
CA GLY A 78 1.39 -6.28 -33.48
C GLY A 78 1.63 -6.78 -34.90
N VAL A 79 2.87 -7.17 -35.16
CA VAL A 79 3.30 -7.64 -36.50
C VAL A 79 3.37 -9.17 -36.54
N THR A 80 3.65 -9.81 -35.41
CA THR A 80 3.81 -11.27 -35.33
C THR A 80 2.48 -11.95 -35.09
N ILE A 81 1.79 -12.35 -36.16
CA ILE A 81 0.50 -13.03 -36.10
C ILE A 81 0.73 -14.50 -35.78
N LEU A 82 0.12 -15.02 -34.72
CA LEU A 82 0.17 -16.45 -34.36
C LEU A 82 -1.01 -17.21 -34.94
N ILE A 83 -2.22 -16.72 -34.76
CA ILE A 83 -3.46 -17.40 -35.21
C ILE A 83 -4.50 -16.30 -35.50
N TYR A 84 -5.40 -16.58 -36.48
CA TYR A 84 -6.60 -15.78 -36.68
C TYR A 84 -7.75 -16.32 -35.83
N LEU A 85 -8.40 -15.48 -35.06
CA LEU A 85 -9.61 -15.87 -34.32
C LEU A 85 -10.78 -16.11 -35.31
N PRO A 86 -11.79 -16.89 -34.91
CA PRO A 86 -13.03 -17.06 -35.70
C PRO A 86 -13.73 -15.75 -36.06
N SER A 87 -13.48 -14.68 -35.29
CA SER A 87 -13.94 -13.32 -35.55
C SER A 87 -13.18 -12.58 -36.65
N GLY A 88 -12.14 -13.18 -37.24
CA GLY A 88 -11.27 -12.56 -38.25
C GLY A 88 -10.12 -11.71 -37.68
N ASN A 89 -10.07 -11.52 -36.40
CA ASN A 89 -9.04 -10.71 -35.74
C ASN A 89 -7.73 -11.48 -35.53
N PRO A 90 -6.54 -10.88 -35.78
CA PRO A 90 -5.27 -11.56 -35.56
C PRO A 90 -4.91 -11.62 -34.08
N LEU A 91 -4.52 -12.79 -33.61
CA LEU A 91 -3.89 -12.95 -32.28
C LEU A 91 -2.38 -12.75 -32.48
N THR A 92 -1.81 -11.71 -31.84
CA THR A 92 -0.40 -11.37 -31.99
C THR A 92 0.42 -11.73 -30.76
N LEU A 93 1.69 -12.09 -30.95
CA LEU A 93 2.62 -12.41 -29.86
C LEU A 93 2.86 -11.19 -28.96
N GLU A 94 2.96 -10.01 -29.57
CA GLU A 94 3.16 -8.74 -28.86
C GLU A 94 2.01 -8.44 -27.90
N SER A 95 0.78 -8.74 -28.30
CA SER A 95 -0.41 -8.55 -27.47
C SER A 95 -0.41 -9.48 -26.25
N ILE A 96 0.04 -10.73 -26.40
CA ILE A 96 0.18 -11.68 -25.27
C ILE A 96 1.26 -11.22 -24.31
N LEU A 97 2.43 -10.82 -24.83
CA LEU A 97 3.54 -10.34 -24.00
C LEU A 97 3.20 -9.05 -23.27
N TYR A 98 2.49 -8.14 -23.91
CA TYR A 98 1.99 -6.93 -23.25
C TYR A 98 0.98 -7.26 -22.15
N GLY A 99 0.04 -8.18 -22.41
CA GLY A 99 -0.90 -8.67 -21.41
C GLY A 99 -0.20 -9.30 -20.19
N LEU A 100 0.84 -10.11 -20.44
CA LEU A 100 1.66 -10.68 -19.37
C LEU A 100 2.42 -9.60 -18.58
N ALA A 101 2.99 -8.61 -19.27
CA ALA A 101 3.67 -7.51 -18.63
C ALA A 101 2.71 -6.66 -17.76
N ALA A 102 1.53 -6.31 -18.29
CA ALA A 102 0.50 -5.59 -17.57
C ALA A 102 -0.02 -6.39 -16.35
N GLY A 103 -0.24 -7.69 -16.51
CA GLY A 103 -0.60 -8.58 -15.42
C GLY A 103 0.48 -8.66 -14.34
N THR A 104 1.75 -8.76 -14.73
CA THR A 104 2.90 -8.76 -13.82
C THR A 104 3.01 -7.44 -13.06
N MET A 105 2.83 -6.31 -13.76
CA MET A 105 2.79 -4.98 -13.15
C MET A 105 1.70 -4.91 -12.07
N LEU A 106 0.48 -5.30 -12.42
CA LEU A 106 -0.66 -5.28 -11.50
C LEU A 106 -0.40 -6.15 -10.26
N CYS A 107 0.13 -7.36 -10.44
CA CYS A 107 0.48 -8.26 -9.34
C CYS A 107 1.56 -7.66 -8.45
N ALA A 108 2.60 -7.05 -9.02
CA ALA A 108 3.66 -6.40 -8.26
C ALA A 108 3.11 -5.22 -7.44
N VAL A 109 2.30 -4.36 -8.05
CA VAL A 109 1.67 -3.21 -7.39
C VAL A 109 0.76 -3.65 -6.24
N VAL A 110 -0.09 -4.67 -6.45
CA VAL A 110 -0.96 -5.21 -5.39
C VAL A 110 -0.13 -5.75 -4.22
N LEU A 111 0.94 -6.49 -4.47
CA LEU A 111 1.83 -6.99 -3.43
C LEU A 111 2.54 -5.86 -2.68
N TRP A 112 2.99 -4.81 -3.38
CA TRP A 112 3.56 -3.63 -2.73
C TRP A 112 2.53 -2.90 -1.87
N PHE A 113 1.26 -2.82 -2.29
CA PHE A 113 0.19 -2.26 -1.47
C PHE A 113 -0.10 -3.10 -0.22
N VAL A 114 0.00 -4.43 -0.30
CA VAL A 114 -0.09 -5.30 0.88
C VAL A 114 1.01 -4.96 1.89
N CYS A 115 2.26 -4.82 1.41
CA CYS A 115 3.38 -4.41 2.25
C CYS A 115 3.18 -2.99 2.82
N PHE A 116 2.74 -2.05 2.00
CA PHE A 116 2.42 -0.68 2.40
C PHE A 116 1.42 -0.63 3.57
N ASN A 117 0.29 -1.31 3.43
CA ASN A 117 -0.75 -1.35 4.46
C ASN A 117 -0.28 -1.98 5.78
N ARG A 118 0.74 -2.84 5.71
CA ARG A 118 1.33 -3.46 6.91
C ARG A 118 2.31 -2.54 7.61
N VAL A 119 3.12 -1.80 6.86
CA VAL A 119 4.18 -0.92 7.39
C VAL A 119 3.66 0.46 7.78
N ILE A 120 2.79 1.04 6.95
CA ILE A 120 2.17 2.35 7.19
C ILE A 120 0.90 2.16 8.02
N THR A 121 1.05 2.32 9.33
CA THR A 121 -0.09 2.34 10.26
C THR A 121 -0.86 3.66 10.17
N SER A 122 -2.11 3.65 10.65
CA SER A 122 -2.94 4.86 10.70
C SER A 122 -2.25 6.03 11.42
N ASP A 123 -1.50 5.74 12.49
CA ASP A 123 -0.79 6.76 13.26
C ASP A 123 0.34 7.42 12.45
N LYS A 124 1.09 6.63 11.67
CA LYS A 124 2.12 7.16 10.76
C LYS A 124 1.51 8.03 9.66
N PHE A 125 0.36 7.60 9.14
CA PHE A 125 -0.37 8.34 8.12
C PHE A 125 -0.83 9.69 8.67
N VAL A 126 -1.46 9.71 9.85
CA VAL A 126 -1.88 10.93 10.54
C VAL A 126 -0.69 11.87 10.81
N TYR A 127 0.44 11.32 11.25
CA TYR A 127 1.66 12.11 11.48
C TYR A 127 2.18 12.77 10.19
N LEU A 128 2.20 12.03 9.09
CA LEU A 128 2.73 12.50 7.81
C LEU A 128 1.93 13.67 7.25
N PHE A 129 0.61 13.53 7.25
CA PHE A 129 -0.31 14.56 6.74
C PHE A 129 -0.58 15.68 7.74
N GLY A 130 -0.39 15.41 9.03
CA GLY A 130 -0.59 16.40 10.09
C GLY A 130 0.34 17.60 10.03
N ARG A 131 1.52 17.42 9.45
CA ARG A 131 2.45 18.53 9.23
C ARG A 131 2.02 19.44 8.07
N VAL A 132 1.33 18.88 7.07
CA VAL A 132 0.87 19.62 5.88
C VAL A 132 -0.46 20.32 6.16
N ILE A 133 -1.41 19.60 6.78
CA ILE A 133 -2.75 20.11 7.09
C ILE A 133 -3.09 19.77 8.56
N PRO A 134 -2.71 20.64 9.52
CA PRO A 134 -2.89 20.35 10.96
C PRO A 134 -4.34 20.11 11.36
N ALA A 135 -5.29 20.85 10.77
CA ALA A 135 -6.72 20.69 11.06
C ALA A 135 -7.25 19.31 10.63
N LEU A 136 -6.87 18.85 9.44
CA LEU A 136 -7.26 17.54 8.93
C LEU A 136 -6.66 16.39 9.77
N SER A 137 -5.41 16.55 10.20
CA SER A 137 -4.75 15.57 11.06
C SER A 137 -5.47 15.40 12.40
N LEU A 138 -5.92 16.51 12.99
CA LEU A 138 -6.68 16.46 14.22
C LEU A 138 -8.00 15.70 14.03
N VAL A 139 -8.78 16.06 12.99
CA VAL A 139 -10.05 15.41 12.67
C VAL A 139 -9.83 13.91 12.41
N LEU A 140 -8.80 13.56 11.63
CA LEU A 140 -8.48 12.17 11.34
C LEU A 140 -8.06 11.39 12.59
N SER A 141 -7.25 11.98 13.45
CA SER A 141 -6.85 11.35 14.73
C SER A 141 -8.04 11.11 15.65
N MET A 142 -8.98 12.07 15.72
CA MET A 142 -10.21 11.92 16.49
C MET A 142 -11.12 10.84 15.90
N THR A 143 -11.33 10.84 14.58
CA THR A 143 -12.17 9.82 13.92
C THR A 143 -11.63 8.42 14.12
N LEU A 144 -10.32 8.22 13.98
CA LEU A 144 -9.69 6.91 14.22
C LEU A 144 -9.86 6.44 15.68
N ARG A 145 -9.82 7.36 16.63
CA ARG A 145 -10.09 7.06 18.04
C ARG A 145 -11.57 6.73 18.29
N PHE A 146 -12.48 7.42 17.59
CA PHE A 146 -13.91 7.21 17.77
C PHE A 146 -14.40 5.88 17.17
N VAL A 147 -13.80 5.35 16.11
CA VAL A 147 -14.22 4.08 15.50
C VAL A 147 -14.34 2.93 16.52
N PRO A 148 -13.33 2.62 17.36
CA PRO A 148 -13.47 1.57 18.37
C PRO A 148 -14.48 1.93 19.46
N LEU A 149 -14.61 3.21 19.82
CA LEU A 149 -15.59 3.67 20.77
C LEU A 149 -17.03 3.47 20.26
N PHE A 150 -17.30 3.87 19.02
CA PHE A 150 -18.60 3.65 18.36
C PHE A 150 -18.96 2.16 18.26
N ARG A 151 -17.98 1.30 17.96
CA ARG A 151 -18.23 -0.16 17.92
C ARG A 151 -18.68 -0.70 19.27
N ARG A 152 -18.00 -0.30 20.35
CA ARG A 152 -18.39 -0.71 21.72
C ARG A 152 -19.77 -0.20 22.09
N GLN A 153 -20.04 1.08 21.82
CA GLN A 153 -21.34 1.67 22.11
C GLN A 153 -22.49 1.02 21.30
N LEU A 154 -22.24 0.75 20.00
CA LEU A 154 -23.20 0.02 19.17
C LEU A 154 -23.51 -1.35 19.75
N GLU A 155 -22.53 -2.06 20.24
CA GLU A 155 -22.70 -3.38 20.85
C GLU A 155 -23.51 -3.29 22.15
N THR A 156 -23.25 -2.28 22.99
CA THR A 156 -24.01 -1.99 24.21
C THR A 156 -25.49 -1.66 23.86
N VAL A 157 -25.73 -0.80 22.90
CA VAL A 157 -27.10 -0.45 22.47
C VAL A 157 -27.83 -1.66 21.87
N ARG A 158 -27.16 -2.49 21.08
CA ARG A 158 -27.73 -3.73 20.53
C ARG A 158 -28.13 -4.70 21.64
N GLN A 159 -27.26 -4.90 22.62
CA GLN A 159 -27.56 -5.75 23.77
C GLN A 159 -28.74 -5.22 24.58
N ALA A 160 -28.81 -3.92 24.83
CA ALA A 160 -29.94 -3.31 25.52
C ALA A 160 -31.26 -3.50 24.72
N GLN A 161 -31.24 -3.33 23.40
CA GLN A 161 -32.40 -3.57 22.53
C GLN A 161 -32.81 -5.06 22.50
N PHE A 162 -31.83 -5.96 22.55
CA PHE A 162 -32.09 -7.40 22.67
C PHE A 162 -32.82 -7.74 23.98
N CYS A 163 -32.39 -7.18 25.12
CA CYS A 163 -33.02 -7.41 26.42
C CYS A 163 -34.48 -6.99 26.49
N ILE A 164 -34.88 -5.99 25.70
CA ILE A 164 -36.30 -5.54 25.59
C ILE A 164 -37.07 -6.21 24.43
N GLY A 165 -36.54 -7.32 23.87
CA GLY A 165 -37.18 -8.09 22.83
C GLY A 165 -37.17 -7.43 21.42
N ARG A 166 -36.37 -6.39 21.20
CA ARG A 166 -36.24 -5.68 19.92
C ARG A 166 -34.96 -6.05 19.19
N ASP A 167 -34.68 -7.33 19.09
CA ASP A 167 -33.50 -7.81 18.37
C ASP A 167 -33.58 -7.49 16.85
N ALA A 168 -32.52 -6.91 16.31
CA ALA A 168 -32.41 -6.59 14.88
C ALA A 168 -32.11 -7.84 14.02
N SER A 169 -31.83 -9.00 14.62
CA SER A 169 -31.56 -10.25 13.90
C SER A 169 -32.84 -11.06 13.62
N THR A 170 -33.95 -10.83 14.37
CA THR A 170 -35.17 -11.60 14.32
C THR A 170 -36.32 -10.85 13.62
N GLY A 171 -37.19 -11.59 12.91
CA GLY A 171 -38.36 -11.04 12.25
C GLY A 171 -38.25 -10.81 10.74
N SER A 172 -39.27 -10.20 10.13
CA SER A 172 -39.29 -9.88 8.71
C SER A 172 -38.23 -8.83 8.34
N ALA A 173 -37.83 -8.77 7.07
CA ALA A 173 -36.83 -7.80 6.60
C ALA A 173 -37.19 -6.34 6.95
N TRP A 174 -38.50 -5.99 6.85
CA TRP A 174 -39.02 -4.67 7.21
C TRP A 174 -38.88 -4.37 8.72
N GLN A 175 -39.21 -5.33 9.57
CA GLN A 175 -39.04 -5.19 11.04
C GLN A 175 -37.59 -5.04 11.44
N ARG A 176 -36.71 -5.82 10.82
CA ARG A 176 -35.25 -5.70 11.02
C ARG A 176 -34.72 -4.33 10.63
N ALA A 177 -35.14 -3.82 9.46
CA ALA A 177 -34.76 -2.48 8.99
C ALA A 177 -35.26 -1.39 9.96
N ARG A 178 -36.52 -1.44 10.41
CA ARG A 178 -37.06 -0.48 11.37
C ARG A 178 -36.31 -0.49 12.71
N ARG A 179 -35.96 -1.66 13.23
CA ARG A 179 -35.17 -1.80 14.47
C ARG A 179 -33.74 -1.27 14.28
N ALA A 180 -33.12 -1.53 13.12
CA ALA A 180 -31.80 -0.98 12.79
C ALA A 180 -31.82 0.56 12.73
N VAL A 181 -32.86 1.17 12.16
CA VAL A 181 -33.05 2.63 12.16
C VAL A 181 -33.18 3.17 13.59
N THR A 182 -33.91 2.48 14.48
CA THR A 182 -34.00 2.88 15.90
C THR A 182 -32.64 2.84 16.58
N ILE A 183 -31.87 1.77 16.39
CA ILE A 183 -30.49 1.67 16.93
C ILE A 183 -29.61 2.79 16.36
N PHE A 184 -29.71 3.06 15.07
CA PHE A 184 -28.97 4.14 14.43
C PHE A 184 -29.33 5.52 15.00
N SER A 185 -30.63 5.80 15.23
CA SER A 185 -31.09 7.04 15.86
C SER A 185 -30.49 7.23 17.26
N ILE A 186 -30.50 6.18 18.09
CA ILE A 186 -29.88 6.21 19.44
C ILE A 186 -28.37 6.50 19.33
N MET A 187 -27.70 5.86 18.37
CA MET A 187 -26.27 6.09 18.16
C MET A 187 -25.94 7.51 17.70
N VAL A 188 -26.79 8.11 16.84
CA VAL A 188 -26.62 9.52 16.40
C VAL A 188 -26.78 10.48 17.58
N THR A 189 -27.81 10.31 18.41
CA THR A 189 -27.99 11.14 19.61
C THR A 189 -26.80 11.07 20.54
N TRP A 190 -26.38 9.86 20.87
CA TRP A 190 -25.17 9.64 21.68
C TRP A 190 -23.91 10.26 21.07
N ALA A 191 -23.76 10.14 19.73
CA ALA A 191 -22.59 10.71 19.03
C ALA A 191 -22.57 12.24 19.12
N LEU A 192 -23.73 12.91 19.01
CA LEU A 192 -23.82 14.36 19.12
C LEU A 192 -23.53 14.84 20.55
N GLU A 193 -24.05 14.17 21.58
CA GLU A 193 -23.71 14.46 22.97
C GLU A 193 -22.21 14.33 23.23
N ASN A 194 -21.61 13.23 22.83
CA ASN A 194 -20.19 12.98 22.98
C ASN A 194 -19.33 14.02 22.22
N ALA A 195 -19.79 14.47 21.05
CA ALA A 195 -19.10 15.50 20.28
C ALA A 195 -19.10 16.85 21.01
N ILE A 196 -20.23 17.25 21.64
CA ILE A 196 -20.33 18.49 22.42
C ILE A 196 -19.42 18.42 23.66
N GLU A 197 -19.49 17.34 24.43
CA GLU A 197 -18.64 17.14 25.62
C GLU A 197 -17.14 17.15 25.24
N THR A 198 -16.79 16.50 24.13
CA THR A 198 -15.42 16.51 23.63
C THR A 198 -14.97 17.91 23.23
N ALA A 199 -15.83 18.69 22.56
CA ALA A 199 -15.53 20.06 22.16
C ALA A 199 -15.31 20.97 23.37
N ASP A 200 -16.14 20.85 24.39
CA ASP A 200 -16.01 21.63 25.63
C ASP A 200 -14.77 21.24 26.44
N SER A 201 -14.48 19.94 26.52
CA SER A 201 -13.24 19.45 27.11
C SER A 201 -12.00 19.94 26.35
N MET A 202 -12.06 20.07 25.04
CA MET A 202 -10.95 20.64 24.25
C MET A 202 -10.78 22.14 24.49
N LYS A 203 -11.88 22.90 24.54
CA LYS A 203 -11.84 24.34 24.86
C LYS A 203 -11.25 24.59 26.23
N SER A 204 -11.65 23.82 27.24
CA SER A 204 -11.12 23.97 28.62
C SER A 204 -9.62 23.66 28.71
N ARG A 205 -9.09 22.81 27.82
CA ARG A 205 -7.65 22.52 27.69
C ARG A 205 -6.88 23.55 26.84
N GLY A 206 -7.51 24.66 26.46
CA GLY A 206 -6.87 25.70 25.67
C GLY A 206 -6.74 25.39 24.17
N TYR A 207 -7.60 24.53 23.62
CA TYR A 207 -7.61 24.32 22.18
C TYR A 207 -7.99 25.61 21.43
N GLY A 208 -7.20 25.99 20.43
CA GLY A 208 -7.40 27.22 19.65
C GLY A 208 -6.56 28.41 20.11
N LEU A 209 -5.86 28.33 21.24
CA LEU A 209 -4.93 29.37 21.68
C LEU A 209 -3.69 29.43 20.78
N ARG A 210 -3.16 30.65 20.59
CA ARG A 210 -1.92 30.89 19.83
C ARG A 210 -0.71 30.29 20.56
N GLY A 211 0.27 29.77 19.80
CA GLY A 211 1.52 29.21 20.34
C GLY A 211 1.44 27.73 20.73
N ARG A 212 0.35 27.03 20.45
CA ARG A 212 0.23 25.60 20.71
C ARG A 212 1.15 24.78 19.81
N THR A 213 1.95 23.90 20.42
CA THR A 213 2.78 22.93 19.72
C THR A 213 2.11 21.57 19.66
N ALA A 214 2.31 20.81 18.56
CA ALA A 214 1.84 19.43 18.46
C ALA A 214 2.92 18.48 19.01
N PHE A 215 2.53 17.59 19.93
CA PHE A 215 3.41 16.53 20.38
C PHE A 215 3.60 15.52 19.26
N SER A 216 4.87 15.18 18.98
CA SER A 216 5.22 14.15 17.99
C SER A 216 6.03 13.04 18.66
N ILE A 217 5.58 11.81 18.49
CA ILE A 217 6.27 10.61 18.95
C ILE A 217 7.48 10.31 18.05
N TYR A 218 7.37 10.69 16.77
CA TYR A 218 8.42 10.39 15.78
C TYR A 218 9.50 11.47 15.78
N ARG A 219 10.72 11.06 16.04
CA ARG A 219 11.92 11.90 15.92
C ARG A 219 12.79 11.36 14.79
N MET A 220 13.36 12.29 14.02
CA MET A 220 14.26 11.92 12.92
C MET A 220 15.65 11.64 13.49
N GLU A 221 16.07 10.40 13.38
CA GLU A 221 17.42 9.93 13.76
C GLU A 221 18.39 10.04 12.56
N ASP A 222 19.69 9.94 12.83
CA ASP A 222 20.71 10.01 11.77
C ASP A 222 20.58 8.85 10.78
N ARG A 223 20.18 7.66 11.23
CA ARG A 223 19.86 6.52 10.36
C ARG A 223 18.77 6.83 9.34
N ASP A 224 17.76 7.63 9.75
CA ASP A 224 16.65 8.04 8.87
C ASP A 224 17.12 9.02 7.79
N LYS A 225 18.05 9.91 8.14
CA LYS A 225 18.66 10.86 7.18
C LYS A 225 19.48 10.13 6.12
N TYR A 226 20.28 9.13 6.53
CA TYR A 226 21.01 8.29 5.57
C TYR A 226 20.08 7.50 4.66
N ALA A 227 18.99 6.95 5.22
CA ALA A 227 17.99 6.24 4.43
C ALA A 227 17.29 7.18 3.44
N LEU A 228 16.92 8.40 3.84
CA LEU A 228 16.35 9.43 2.95
C LEU A 228 17.34 9.82 1.83
N GLY A 229 18.61 10.02 2.16
CA GLY A 229 19.65 10.30 1.18
C GLY A 229 19.79 9.18 0.14
N TRP A 230 19.80 7.93 0.61
CA TRP A 230 19.82 6.73 -0.25
C TRP A 230 18.61 6.65 -1.18
N LEU A 231 17.40 6.81 -0.63
CA LEU A 231 16.15 6.78 -1.41
C LEU A 231 16.09 7.94 -2.43
N GLY A 232 16.53 9.12 -2.02
CA GLY A 232 16.62 10.29 -2.91
C GLY A 232 17.59 10.06 -4.06
N PHE A 233 18.78 9.50 -3.77
CA PHE A 233 19.76 9.14 -4.79
C PHE A 233 19.20 8.11 -5.77
N CYS A 234 18.65 7.00 -5.28
CA CYS A 234 18.06 5.96 -6.12
C CYS A 234 16.90 6.54 -6.97
N GLY A 235 16.03 7.36 -6.36
CA GLY A 235 14.91 8.00 -7.06
C GLY A 235 15.40 8.90 -8.19
N MET A 236 16.32 9.84 -7.90
CA MET A 236 16.87 10.72 -8.93
C MET A 236 17.59 9.97 -10.04
N TYR A 237 18.41 8.97 -9.69
CA TYR A 237 19.13 8.16 -10.67
C TYR A 237 18.19 7.44 -11.64
N LEU A 238 17.13 6.80 -11.13
CA LEU A 238 16.12 6.11 -11.93
C LEU A 238 15.31 7.09 -12.78
N LEU A 239 15.02 8.28 -12.26
CA LEU A 239 14.33 9.33 -13.00
C LEU A 239 15.17 9.81 -14.18
N CYS A 240 16.45 10.07 -13.97
CA CYS A 240 17.39 10.41 -15.04
C CYS A 240 17.47 9.30 -16.10
N GLY A 241 17.54 8.03 -15.68
CA GLY A 241 17.56 6.88 -16.58
C GLY A 241 16.28 6.72 -17.41
N SER A 242 15.13 6.98 -16.79
CA SER A 242 13.84 6.98 -17.48
C SER A 242 13.73 8.09 -18.52
N LEU A 243 14.17 9.30 -18.19
CA LEU A 243 14.19 10.45 -19.10
C LEU A 243 15.21 10.27 -20.22
N ALA A 244 16.40 9.73 -19.93
CA ALA A 244 17.44 9.43 -20.91
C ALA A 244 17.06 8.28 -21.87
N GLY A 245 15.92 7.61 -21.64
CA GLY A 245 15.45 6.53 -22.51
C GLY A 245 16.07 5.16 -22.27
N GLY A 246 16.98 5.01 -21.29
CA GLY A 246 17.66 3.77 -20.97
C GLY A 246 16.77 2.66 -20.42
N LEU A 247 15.53 2.99 -20.01
CA LEU A 247 14.53 2.08 -19.46
C LEU A 247 13.29 1.98 -20.36
N LYS A 248 13.32 2.56 -21.58
CA LYS A 248 12.21 2.51 -22.51
C LYS A 248 12.10 1.14 -23.15
N TRP A 249 10.91 0.60 -23.15
CA TRP A 249 10.54 -0.66 -23.81
C TRP A 249 9.21 -0.47 -24.53
N TRP A 250 9.18 -0.84 -25.81
CA TRP A 250 7.97 -0.76 -26.64
C TRP A 250 7.50 -2.16 -26.99
N TYR A 251 6.24 -2.42 -26.72
CA TYR A 251 5.59 -3.70 -27.07
C TYR A 251 4.96 -3.63 -28.47
N PHE A 252 4.57 -2.45 -28.90
CA PHE A 252 3.89 -2.23 -30.19
C PHE A 252 4.64 -1.20 -31.04
N PRO A 253 4.63 -1.33 -32.39
CA PRO A 253 4.10 -2.44 -33.19
C PRO A 253 4.99 -3.70 -33.16
N MET A 254 6.24 -3.59 -32.78
CA MET A 254 7.23 -4.65 -32.58
C MET A 254 7.87 -4.51 -31.21
N LEU A 255 8.39 -5.64 -30.70
CA LEU A 255 9.19 -5.62 -29.47
C LEU A 255 10.50 -4.86 -29.73
N GLN A 256 10.60 -3.64 -29.21
CA GLN A 256 11.78 -2.79 -29.35
C GLN A 256 12.25 -2.33 -27.95
N GLY A 257 13.53 -2.53 -27.69
CA GLY A 257 14.18 -2.10 -26.46
C GLY A 257 15.53 -2.78 -26.26
N ALA A 258 16.39 -2.17 -25.47
CA ALA A 258 17.72 -2.69 -25.20
C ALA A 258 17.73 -3.47 -23.90
N MET A 259 17.72 -4.82 -23.96
CA MET A 259 17.79 -5.66 -22.76
C MET A 259 19.16 -5.64 -22.07
N ALA A 260 20.25 -5.56 -22.82
CA ALA A 260 21.60 -5.84 -22.33
C ALA A 260 22.62 -4.71 -22.61
N GLN A 261 22.17 -3.47 -22.76
CA GLN A 261 23.12 -2.38 -22.86
C GLN A 261 23.75 -2.11 -21.48
N PRO A 262 25.07 -1.89 -21.37
CA PRO A 262 25.73 -1.66 -20.08
C PRO A 262 25.17 -0.45 -19.33
N PHE A 263 24.68 0.56 -20.07
CA PHE A 263 23.96 1.71 -19.54
C PHE A 263 22.66 1.32 -18.85
N SER A 264 21.84 0.45 -19.45
CA SER A 264 20.56 -0.02 -18.88
C SER A 264 20.78 -0.94 -17.68
N ILE A 265 21.83 -1.74 -17.67
CA ILE A 265 22.15 -2.67 -16.56
C ILE A 265 22.37 -1.89 -15.25
N SER A 266 23.01 -0.72 -15.28
CA SER A 266 23.22 0.09 -14.08
C SER A 266 21.89 0.52 -13.44
N PHE A 267 20.89 0.87 -14.23
CA PHE A 267 19.56 1.23 -13.73
C PHE A 267 18.82 0.02 -13.15
N TYR A 268 18.95 -1.17 -13.76
CA TYR A 268 18.33 -2.39 -13.22
C TYR A 268 18.94 -2.74 -11.84
N LEU A 269 20.25 -2.60 -11.67
CA LEU A 269 20.92 -2.83 -10.39
C LEU A 269 20.47 -1.84 -9.31
N VAL A 270 20.37 -0.55 -9.65
CA VAL A 270 19.87 0.46 -8.70
C VAL A 270 18.41 0.21 -8.35
N TYR A 271 17.57 -0.17 -9.32
CA TYR A 271 16.19 -0.52 -9.06
C TYR A 271 16.05 -1.77 -8.18
N LEU A 272 16.87 -2.79 -8.43
CA LEU A 272 16.96 -3.97 -7.57
C LEU A 272 17.38 -3.58 -6.15
N ALA A 273 18.40 -2.75 -6.00
CA ALA A 273 18.84 -2.26 -4.70
C ALA A 273 17.75 -1.48 -3.97
N LEU A 274 17.00 -0.63 -4.68
CA LEU A 274 15.83 0.07 -4.14
C LEU A 274 14.77 -0.92 -3.64
N CYS A 275 14.35 -1.89 -4.45
CA CYS A 275 13.34 -2.87 -4.08
C CYS A 275 13.78 -3.77 -2.90
N LEU A 276 15.07 -4.09 -2.80
CA LEU A 276 15.61 -4.92 -1.74
C LEU A 276 15.98 -4.14 -0.47
N THR A 277 15.91 -2.82 -0.46
CA THR A 277 16.28 -1.97 0.69
C THR A 277 15.64 -2.44 2.00
N PRO A 278 14.30 -2.65 2.12
CA PRO A 278 13.69 -3.10 3.37
C PRO A 278 14.17 -4.49 3.79
N VAL A 279 14.32 -5.40 2.82
CA VAL A 279 14.82 -6.77 3.06
C VAL A 279 16.22 -6.78 3.62
N ILE A 280 17.10 -5.92 3.11
CA ILE A 280 18.50 -5.78 3.56
C ILE A 280 18.55 -5.19 4.96
N ILE A 281 17.75 -4.15 5.23
CA ILE A 281 17.67 -3.51 6.55
C ILE A 281 17.23 -4.53 7.61
N ASP A 282 16.14 -5.26 7.35
CA ASP A 282 15.61 -6.25 8.28
C ASP A 282 16.61 -7.38 8.55
N ARG A 283 17.29 -7.88 7.51
CA ARG A 283 18.31 -8.90 7.67
C ARG A 283 19.53 -8.41 8.43
N LYS A 284 19.96 -7.18 8.20
CA LYS A 284 21.08 -6.56 8.91
C LYS A 284 20.78 -6.43 10.40
N GLU A 285 19.61 -5.90 10.74
CA GLU A 285 19.21 -5.73 12.15
C GLU A 285 18.99 -7.08 12.84
N ALA A 286 18.40 -8.06 12.17
CA ALA A 286 18.24 -9.41 12.69
C ALA A 286 19.61 -10.11 12.99
N ARG A 287 20.66 -9.81 12.23
CA ARG A 287 22.01 -10.29 12.50
C ARG A 287 22.59 -9.62 13.75
N VAL A 288 22.46 -8.31 13.87
CA VAL A 288 22.96 -7.54 15.04
C VAL A 288 22.33 -8.07 16.33
N TRP A 289 21.01 -8.32 16.33
CA TRP A 289 20.29 -8.88 17.48
C TRP A 289 20.73 -10.31 17.84
N ARG A 290 21.07 -11.14 16.85
CA ARG A 290 21.61 -12.49 17.11
C ARG A 290 23.02 -12.48 17.70
N CYS A 291 23.82 -11.50 17.34
CA CYS A 291 25.19 -11.37 17.85
C CYS A 291 25.29 -10.69 19.22
N SER A 292 24.18 -10.12 19.75
CA SER A 292 24.12 -9.47 21.07
C SER A 292 23.08 -10.11 22.01
N PRO A 293 23.22 -11.43 22.37
CA PRO A 293 22.22 -12.08 23.23
C PRO A 293 22.39 -11.82 24.74
N SER A 294 23.36 -11.03 25.18
CA SER A 294 23.75 -10.99 26.58
C SER A 294 23.87 -9.60 27.20
N LYS A 295 22.86 -8.75 27.02
CA LYS A 295 22.71 -7.52 27.82
C LYS A 295 21.25 -7.29 28.21
N LEU A 296 20.67 -8.31 28.82
CA LEU A 296 19.47 -8.24 29.65
C LEU A 296 19.77 -8.90 30.97
#